data_316c70e3d5a35ed325961fcca8c8810c
#
_entry.id   316c70e3d5a35ed325961fcca8c8810c
#
_cell.length_a   1.000
_cell.length_b   1.000
_cell.length_c   1.000
_cell.angle_alpha   90.00
_cell.angle_beta   90.00
_cell.angle_gamma   90.00
#
_symmetry.space_group_name_H-M   'P 1'
#
loop_
_entity.id
_entity.type
_entity.pdbx_description
1 polymer ?
#
loop_
_entity_poly.entity_id
_entity_poly.type
_entity_poly.pdbx_seq_one_letter_code
_entity_poly.pdbx_strand_id
1 'polypeptide(L)'
;DVYKRQVFGLLVEVRVTPTRTEIIILATRTQNVLGEKGRRIRELTAVVQKRFGFPEGSVELYAEKVATRGLCAIAQAESLRYKLLGGLAVRRACYGVLRFIMESGAKGCEVVVSGKLRGQRAKSMKFVDGLMIHSGDPVNYYVDTAVRHVLLRQGVLGIKVKIMLPWDPSGKIGPKKPLPDHVSIVEPKDEILPTTPISEQKGGKPEPPAMPQPVPTA
;
A
#
# COMPACT_ATOMS: atom_id res chain seq x y z
N ASP A 1 13.64 -11.41 -19.26
CA ASP A 1 12.21 -11.75 -18.97
C ASP A 1 12.01 -12.87 -17.93
N VAL A 2 12.95 -13.80 -17.78
CA VAL A 2 12.90 -14.89 -16.78
C VAL A 2 12.99 -14.32 -15.35
N TYR A 3 13.76 -13.27 -15.14
CA TYR A 3 13.95 -12.64 -13.82
C TYR A 3 12.73 -11.85 -13.34
N LYS A 4 11.89 -11.33 -14.23
CA LYS A 4 10.65 -10.63 -13.88
C LYS A 4 9.53 -11.56 -13.39
N ARG A 5 9.60 -12.86 -13.69
CA ARG A 5 8.53 -13.82 -13.39
C ARG A 5 8.50 -14.32 -11.95
N GLN A 6 9.56 -14.15 -11.18
CA GLN A 6 9.68 -14.77 -9.85
C GLN A 6 9.57 -13.81 -8.66
N VAL A 7 9.46 -12.50 -8.88
CA VAL A 7 9.38 -11.52 -7.80
C VAL A 7 7.95 -11.05 -7.66
N PHE A 8 7.28 -11.55 -6.65
CA PHE A 8 5.91 -11.16 -6.29
C PHE A 8 5.89 -9.74 -5.73
N GLY A 9 5.14 -8.86 -6.38
CA GLY A 9 4.88 -7.51 -5.91
C GLY A 9 6.14 -6.65 -5.88
N LEU A 10 6.56 -6.16 -7.04
CA LEU A 10 7.74 -5.30 -7.15
C LEU A 10 7.31 -3.85 -7.27
N LEU A 11 7.50 -3.09 -6.21
CA LEU A 11 7.59 -1.65 -6.26
C LEU A 11 9.07 -1.29 -6.21
N VAL A 12 9.51 -0.39 -7.08
CA VAL A 12 10.89 0.09 -7.13
C VAL A 12 10.87 1.58 -6.85
N GLU A 13 11.59 1.98 -5.83
CA GLU A 13 11.83 3.38 -5.48
C GLU A 13 13.28 3.72 -5.82
N VAL A 14 13.50 4.85 -6.47
CA VAL A 14 14.84 5.33 -6.82
C VAL A 14 15.09 6.62 -6.04
N ARG A 15 16.13 6.62 -5.23
CA ARG A 15 16.60 7.79 -4.50
C ARG A 15 17.96 8.23 -5.06
N VAL A 16 18.01 9.45 -5.53
CA VAL A 16 19.23 10.03 -6.07
C VAL A 16 19.82 10.95 -5.01
N THR A 17 21.02 10.60 -4.52
CA THR A 17 21.82 11.45 -3.65
C THR A 17 23.01 12.01 -4.44
N PRO A 18 23.64 13.09 -4.02
CA PRO A 18 24.80 13.64 -4.75
C PRO A 18 25.98 12.67 -4.92
N THR A 19 26.09 11.70 -4.00
CA THR A 19 27.23 10.75 -3.99
C THR A 19 26.88 9.41 -4.63
N ARG A 20 25.61 8.96 -4.57
CA ARG A 20 25.20 7.64 -5.06
C ARG A 20 23.71 7.59 -5.40
N THR A 21 23.34 6.64 -6.23
CA THR A 21 21.96 6.34 -6.55
C THR A 21 21.54 5.07 -5.83
N GLU A 22 20.53 5.16 -4.98
CA GLU A 22 19.97 4.04 -4.23
C GLU A 22 18.71 3.55 -4.93
N ILE A 23 18.63 2.26 -5.21
CA ILE A 23 17.48 1.62 -5.81
C ILE A 23 16.89 0.64 -4.77
N ILE A 24 15.74 0.98 -4.22
CA ILE A 24 15.05 0.18 -3.22
C ILE A 24 14.00 -0.68 -3.89
N ILE A 25 14.14 -1.99 -3.77
CA ILE A 25 13.22 -2.99 -4.32
C ILE A 25 12.33 -3.50 -3.19
N LEU A 26 11.05 -3.10 -3.20
CA LEU A 26 10.06 -3.59 -2.26
C LEU A 26 9.47 -4.91 -2.76
N ALA A 27 9.73 -5.99 -2.06
CA ALA A 27 9.27 -7.32 -2.44
C ALA A 27 8.59 -8.06 -1.29
N THR A 28 7.64 -8.95 -1.59
CA THR A 28 7.00 -9.82 -0.60
C THR A 28 7.96 -10.89 -0.07
N ARG A 29 8.89 -11.35 -0.92
CA ARG A 29 9.95 -12.32 -0.57
C ARG A 29 11.30 -11.75 -0.98
N THR A 30 11.97 -11.10 -0.05
CA THR A 30 13.31 -10.49 -0.25
C THR A 30 14.38 -11.52 -0.60
N GLN A 31 14.27 -12.74 -0.08
CA GLN A 31 15.19 -13.83 -0.38
C GLN A 31 15.34 -14.13 -1.88
N ASN A 32 14.25 -14.02 -2.63
CA ASN A 32 14.27 -14.24 -4.09
C ASN A 32 14.98 -13.12 -4.84
N VAL A 33 15.04 -11.92 -4.29
CA VAL A 33 15.77 -10.77 -4.84
C VAL A 33 17.24 -10.85 -4.50
N LEU A 34 17.55 -11.19 -3.24
CA LEU A 34 18.92 -11.35 -2.76
C LEU A 34 19.62 -12.55 -3.43
N GLY A 35 18.89 -13.67 -3.57
CA GLY A 35 19.46 -14.94 -4.01
C GLY A 35 20.37 -15.57 -2.97
N GLU A 36 21.04 -16.65 -3.32
CA GLU A 36 22.00 -17.33 -2.45
C GLU A 36 23.20 -16.43 -2.18
N LYS A 37 23.49 -16.17 -0.90
CA LYS A 37 24.60 -15.31 -0.44
C LYS A 37 24.68 -13.94 -1.14
N GLY A 38 23.53 -13.37 -1.55
CA GLY A 38 23.48 -12.08 -2.21
C GLY A 38 23.96 -12.07 -3.67
N ARG A 39 24.06 -13.23 -4.32
CA ARG A 39 24.53 -13.35 -5.70
C ARG A 39 23.62 -12.59 -6.68
N ARG A 40 22.31 -12.77 -6.56
CA ARG A 40 21.33 -12.15 -7.48
C ARG A 40 21.35 -10.64 -7.44
N ILE A 41 21.41 -10.05 -6.25
CA ILE A 41 21.42 -8.60 -6.12
C ILE A 41 22.70 -8.00 -6.73
N ARG A 42 23.85 -8.67 -6.59
CA ARG A 42 25.10 -8.27 -7.25
C ARG A 42 25.02 -8.34 -8.77
N GLU A 43 24.43 -9.41 -9.30
CA GLU A 43 24.20 -9.55 -10.75
C GLU A 43 23.26 -8.44 -11.27
N LEU A 44 22.18 -8.13 -10.54
CA LEU A 44 21.25 -7.05 -10.89
C LEU A 44 21.94 -5.68 -10.85
N THR A 45 22.78 -5.42 -9.86
CA THR A 45 23.57 -4.18 -9.76
C THR A 45 24.48 -4.02 -10.99
N ALA A 46 25.20 -5.07 -11.35
CA ALA A 46 26.07 -5.04 -12.53
C ALA A 46 25.30 -4.82 -13.84
N VAL A 47 24.10 -5.43 -13.97
CA VAL A 47 23.25 -5.22 -15.15
C VAL A 47 22.75 -3.77 -15.22
N VAL A 48 22.32 -3.19 -14.10
CA VAL A 48 21.86 -1.80 -14.05
C VAL A 48 23.00 -0.85 -14.39
N GLN A 49 24.17 -1.03 -13.81
CA GLN A 49 25.37 -0.22 -14.09
C GLN A 49 25.72 -0.23 -15.57
N LYS A 50 25.82 -1.42 -16.17
CA LYS A 50 26.14 -1.55 -17.60
C LYS A 50 25.06 -0.96 -18.51
N ARG A 51 23.78 -1.16 -18.18
CA ARG A 51 22.67 -0.71 -19.03
C ARG A 51 22.50 0.80 -19.05
N PHE A 52 22.73 1.44 -17.93
CA PHE A 52 22.53 2.89 -17.77
C PHE A 52 23.84 3.70 -17.76
N GLY A 53 24.99 3.03 -17.89
CA GLY A 53 26.30 3.70 -17.95
C GLY A 53 26.70 4.37 -16.64
N PHE A 54 26.29 3.85 -15.50
CA PHE A 54 26.70 4.37 -14.20
C PHE A 54 28.15 3.99 -13.89
N PRO A 55 28.94 4.89 -13.27
CA PRO A 55 30.26 4.53 -12.77
C PRO A 55 30.21 3.41 -11.74
N GLU A 56 31.30 2.65 -11.62
CA GLU A 56 31.39 1.60 -10.60
C GLU A 56 31.25 2.18 -9.19
N GLY A 57 30.40 1.57 -8.35
CA GLY A 57 30.16 2.03 -6.99
C GLY A 57 29.16 3.19 -6.82
N SER A 58 28.64 3.76 -7.92
CA SER A 58 27.64 4.84 -7.85
C SER A 58 26.19 4.35 -7.64
N VAL A 59 25.93 3.07 -7.84
CA VAL A 59 24.58 2.47 -7.70
C VAL A 59 24.58 1.37 -6.67
N GLU A 60 23.67 1.47 -5.73
CA GLU A 60 23.41 0.45 -4.71
C GLU A 60 21.94 -0.03 -4.80
N LEU A 61 21.76 -1.34 -4.76
CA LEU A 61 20.44 -1.97 -4.74
C LEU A 61 20.13 -2.50 -3.34
N TYR A 62 18.97 -2.16 -2.84
CA TYR A 62 18.45 -2.65 -1.56
C TYR A 62 17.17 -3.45 -1.78
N ALA A 63 16.99 -4.51 -1.01
CA ALA A 63 15.76 -5.29 -1.01
C ALA A 63 15.05 -5.12 0.34
N GLU A 64 13.87 -4.51 0.31
CA GLU A 64 13.03 -4.33 1.49
C GLU A 64 11.79 -5.20 1.41
N LYS A 65 11.29 -5.61 2.56
CA LYS A 65 10.07 -6.40 2.65
C LYS A 65 8.86 -5.46 2.74
N VAL A 66 7.83 -5.73 1.93
CA VAL A 66 6.53 -5.05 2.03
C VAL A 66 5.92 -5.33 3.41
N ALA A 67 5.59 -4.27 4.17
CA ALA A 67 5.06 -4.40 5.54
C ALA A 67 3.73 -5.15 5.55
N THR A 68 2.75 -4.72 4.76
CA THR A 68 1.41 -5.30 4.69
C THR A 68 1.12 -5.73 3.26
N ARG A 69 1.42 -7.00 2.94
CA ARG A 69 1.20 -7.51 1.58
C ARG A 69 -0.26 -7.49 1.13
N GLY A 70 -1.21 -7.56 2.08
CA GLY A 70 -2.65 -7.53 1.77
C GLY A 70 -3.13 -6.18 1.27
N LEU A 71 -2.47 -5.09 1.66
CA LEU A 71 -2.81 -3.73 1.23
C LEU A 71 -2.05 -3.28 -0.02
N CYS A 72 -1.12 -4.07 -0.52
CA CYS A 72 -0.38 -3.79 -1.76
C CYS A 72 -1.13 -4.38 -2.96
N ALA A 73 -1.70 -3.53 -3.82
CA ALA A 73 -2.47 -3.97 -4.99
C ALA A 73 -1.63 -4.78 -5.97
N ILE A 74 -0.36 -4.44 -6.13
CA ILE A 74 0.57 -5.17 -7.02
C ILE A 74 0.78 -6.61 -6.53
N ALA A 75 1.01 -6.79 -5.22
CA ALA A 75 1.19 -8.10 -4.62
C ALA A 75 -0.07 -8.98 -4.76
N GLN A 76 -1.25 -8.39 -4.58
CA GLN A 76 -2.51 -9.09 -4.71
C GLN A 76 -2.86 -9.42 -6.16
N ALA A 77 -2.57 -8.52 -7.09
CA ALA A 77 -2.72 -8.79 -8.53
C ALA A 77 -1.83 -9.94 -9.00
N GLU A 78 -0.57 -10.00 -8.55
CA GLU A 78 0.32 -11.12 -8.84
C GLU A 78 -0.16 -12.43 -8.19
N SER A 79 -0.63 -12.39 -6.95
CA SER A 79 -1.23 -13.55 -6.29
C SER A 79 -2.42 -14.10 -7.06
N LEU A 80 -3.31 -13.21 -7.52
CA LEU A 80 -4.45 -13.59 -8.36
C LEU A 80 -3.99 -14.19 -9.70
N ARG A 81 -2.98 -13.59 -10.33
CA ARG A 81 -2.39 -14.10 -11.57
C ARG A 81 -1.91 -15.54 -11.42
N TYR A 82 -1.17 -15.86 -10.36
CA TYR A 82 -0.70 -17.22 -10.11
C TYR A 82 -1.83 -18.21 -9.85
N LYS A 83 -2.85 -17.81 -9.10
CA LYS A 83 -4.04 -18.64 -8.86
C LYS A 83 -4.76 -18.98 -10.16
N LEU A 84 -4.87 -18.03 -11.09
CA LEU A 84 -5.47 -18.24 -12.40
C LEU A 84 -4.60 -19.10 -13.33
N LEU A 85 -3.27 -18.91 -13.32
CA LEU A 85 -2.33 -19.77 -14.04
C LEU A 85 -2.37 -21.21 -13.53
N GLY A 86 -2.58 -21.41 -12.23
CA GLY A 86 -2.77 -22.72 -11.61
C GLY A 86 -4.12 -23.39 -11.91
N GLY A 87 -4.96 -22.78 -12.75
CA GLY A 87 -6.26 -23.35 -13.16
C GLY A 87 -7.40 -23.18 -12.18
N LEU A 88 -7.24 -22.34 -11.15
CA LEU A 88 -8.31 -22.09 -10.19
C LEU A 88 -9.48 -21.34 -10.86
N ALA A 89 -10.73 -21.71 -10.52
CA ALA A 89 -11.91 -21.04 -11.04
C ALA A 89 -11.87 -19.53 -10.71
N VAL A 90 -12.13 -18.69 -11.73
CA VAL A 90 -12.00 -17.23 -11.63
C VAL A 90 -12.74 -16.64 -10.43
N ARG A 91 -14.02 -17.02 -10.24
CA ARG A 91 -14.81 -16.53 -9.09
C ARG A 91 -14.18 -16.90 -7.76
N ARG A 92 -13.76 -18.15 -7.59
CA ARG A 92 -13.13 -18.63 -6.35
C ARG A 92 -11.81 -17.93 -6.08
N ALA A 93 -11.02 -17.70 -7.12
CA ALA A 93 -9.74 -16.98 -7.02
C ALA A 93 -9.96 -15.52 -6.61
N CYS A 94 -10.92 -14.83 -7.24
CA CYS A 94 -11.23 -13.42 -6.94
C CYS A 94 -11.79 -13.24 -5.52
N TYR A 95 -12.74 -14.06 -5.12
CA TYR A 95 -13.28 -13.99 -3.75
C TYR A 95 -12.23 -14.31 -2.69
N GLY A 96 -11.33 -15.25 -2.96
CA GLY A 96 -10.24 -15.54 -2.03
C GLY A 96 -9.23 -14.40 -1.88
N VAL A 97 -8.97 -13.65 -2.94
CA VAL A 97 -8.12 -12.45 -2.88
C VAL A 97 -8.85 -11.30 -2.18
N LEU A 98 -10.12 -11.09 -2.52
CA LEU A 98 -10.97 -10.05 -1.97
C LEU A 98 -11.10 -10.18 -0.44
N ARG A 99 -11.41 -11.39 0.04
CA ARG A 99 -11.48 -11.69 1.48
C ARG A 99 -10.15 -11.41 2.17
N PHE A 100 -9.04 -11.84 1.60
CA PHE A 100 -7.71 -11.60 2.17
C PHE A 100 -7.36 -10.11 2.27
N ILE A 101 -7.75 -9.30 1.27
CA ILE A 101 -7.54 -7.85 1.30
C ILE A 101 -8.36 -7.21 2.43
N MET A 102 -9.65 -7.60 2.57
CA MET A 102 -10.52 -7.07 3.62
C MET A 102 -10.05 -7.49 5.02
N GLU A 103 -9.61 -8.74 5.20
CA GLU A 103 -9.02 -9.24 6.45
C GLU A 103 -7.72 -8.49 6.83
N SER A 104 -7.01 -7.94 5.84
CA SER A 104 -5.81 -7.13 6.07
C SER A 104 -6.10 -5.69 6.51
N GLY A 105 -7.37 -5.30 6.66
CA GLY A 105 -7.79 -4.00 7.14
C GLY A 105 -8.00 -2.95 6.04
N ALA A 106 -8.19 -3.35 4.79
CA ALA A 106 -8.58 -2.42 3.73
C ALA A 106 -9.98 -1.84 3.99
N LYS A 107 -10.20 -0.58 3.62
CA LYS A 107 -11.52 0.06 3.70
C LYS A 107 -12.48 -0.46 2.61
N GLY A 108 -11.91 -0.89 1.50
CA GLY A 108 -12.62 -1.55 0.42
C GLY A 108 -11.69 -2.03 -0.67
N CYS A 109 -12.20 -2.91 -1.52
CA CYS A 109 -11.44 -3.35 -2.68
C CYS A 109 -12.34 -3.68 -3.87
N GLU A 110 -11.78 -3.53 -5.06
CA GLU A 110 -12.40 -3.84 -6.33
C GLU A 110 -11.46 -4.73 -7.14
N VAL A 111 -11.96 -5.88 -7.58
CA VAL A 111 -11.23 -6.81 -8.46
C VAL A 111 -12.01 -6.96 -9.76
N VAL A 112 -11.36 -6.67 -10.87
CA VAL A 112 -11.95 -6.82 -12.21
C VAL A 112 -11.11 -7.81 -13.00
N VAL A 113 -11.77 -8.81 -13.58
CA VAL A 113 -11.15 -9.76 -14.50
C VAL A 113 -11.88 -9.72 -15.83
N SER A 114 -11.15 -9.52 -16.92
CA SER A 114 -11.71 -9.37 -18.26
C SER A 114 -11.00 -10.26 -19.26
N GLY A 115 -11.75 -10.79 -20.20
CA GLY A 115 -11.26 -11.65 -21.27
C GLY A 115 -12.16 -12.86 -21.54
N LYS A 116 -11.61 -13.92 -22.10
CA LYS A 116 -12.34 -15.17 -22.36
C LYS A 116 -12.44 -16.00 -21.08
N LEU A 117 -13.52 -15.83 -20.31
CA LEU A 117 -13.66 -16.45 -18.98
C LEU A 117 -14.22 -17.88 -19.03
N ARG A 118 -15.10 -18.19 -19.99
CA ARG A 118 -15.71 -19.54 -20.14
C ARG A 118 -16.14 -19.86 -21.57
N GLY A 119 -15.90 -19.00 -22.52
CA GLY A 119 -16.34 -19.20 -23.91
C GLY A 119 -15.51 -18.37 -24.85
N GLN A 120 -15.82 -18.41 -26.13
CA GLN A 120 -15.11 -17.65 -27.14
C GLN A 120 -15.33 -16.13 -27.02
N ARG A 121 -16.52 -15.72 -26.55
CA ARG A 121 -16.85 -14.31 -26.36
C ARG A 121 -16.24 -13.80 -25.06
N ALA A 122 -15.47 -12.72 -25.16
CA ALA A 122 -14.91 -12.03 -23.99
C ALA A 122 -16.00 -11.43 -23.09
N LYS A 123 -15.81 -11.55 -21.77
CA LYS A 123 -16.69 -10.99 -20.74
C LYS A 123 -15.82 -10.34 -19.67
N SER A 124 -16.42 -9.44 -18.91
CA SER A 124 -15.82 -8.86 -17.72
C SER A 124 -16.61 -9.29 -16.47
N MET A 125 -15.88 -9.63 -15.43
CA MET A 125 -16.46 -9.88 -14.10
C MET A 125 -15.84 -8.88 -13.13
N LYS A 126 -16.70 -8.20 -12.37
CA LYS A 126 -16.33 -7.23 -11.36
C LYS A 126 -16.78 -7.72 -9.99
N PHE A 127 -15.88 -7.71 -9.03
CA PHE A 127 -16.12 -8.07 -7.64
C PHE A 127 -15.74 -6.86 -6.77
N VAL A 128 -16.66 -6.41 -5.94
CA VAL A 128 -16.48 -5.24 -5.09
C VAL A 128 -16.86 -5.61 -3.66
N ASP A 129 -16.11 -5.09 -2.71
CA ASP A 129 -16.40 -5.20 -1.29
C ASP A 129 -15.95 -3.93 -0.57
N GLY A 130 -16.75 -3.46 0.40
CA GLY A 130 -16.49 -2.26 1.15
C GLY A 130 -16.68 -0.97 0.35
N LEU A 131 -15.98 0.09 0.78
CA LEU A 131 -16.05 1.42 0.21
C LEU A 131 -14.97 1.62 -0.87
N MET A 132 -15.36 2.23 -1.99
CA MET A 132 -14.42 2.60 -3.04
C MET A 132 -14.75 3.98 -3.60
N ILE A 133 -13.76 4.84 -3.72
CA ILE A 133 -13.86 6.15 -4.36
C ILE A 133 -13.29 6.07 -5.78
N HIS A 134 -13.96 6.76 -6.73
CA HIS A 134 -13.62 6.68 -8.15
C HIS A 134 -13.19 8.01 -8.76
N SER A 135 -13.43 9.12 -8.08
CA SER A 135 -13.18 10.46 -8.60
C SER A 135 -12.59 11.38 -7.54
N GLY A 136 -11.99 12.46 -7.99
CA GLY A 136 -11.38 13.47 -7.14
C GLY A 136 -9.94 13.18 -6.75
N ASP A 137 -9.30 14.18 -6.17
CA ASP A 137 -7.91 14.08 -5.67
C ASP A 137 -7.69 12.97 -4.64
N PRO A 138 -8.64 12.65 -3.73
CA PRO A 138 -8.47 11.58 -2.77
C PRO A 138 -8.15 10.20 -3.36
N VAL A 139 -8.54 9.94 -4.61
CA VAL A 139 -8.21 8.68 -5.30
C VAL A 139 -6.70 8.48 -5.42
N ASN A 140 -5.94 9.56 -5.63
CA ASN A 140 -4.50 9.47 -5.86
C ASN A 140 -3.72 8.98 -4.64
N TYR A 141 -4.20 9.24 -3.44
CA TYR A 141 -3.50 8.85 -2.21
C TYR A 141 -4.22 7.77 -1.39
N TYR A 142 -5.52 7.54 -1.61
CA TYR A 142 -6.26 6.46 -0.93
C TYR A 142 -6.32 5.16 -1.72
N VAL A 143 -6.29 5.20 -3.05
CA VAL A 143 -6.52 4.02 -3.88
C VAL A 143 -5.23 3.55 -4.54
N ASP A 144 -4.76 2.37 -4.14
CA ASP A 144 -3.67 1.68 -4.83
C ASP A 144 -4.25 0.82 -5.96
N THR A 145 -3.74 0.98 -7.18
CA THR A 145 -4.25 0.33 -8.37
C THR A 145 -3.16 -0.48 -9.07
N ALA A 146 -3.45 -1.73 -9.36
CA ALA A 146 -2.55 -2.59 -10.12
C ALA A 146 -3.26 -3.28 -11.28
N VAL A 147 -2.56 -3.36 -12.41
CA VAL A 147 -3.01 -4.06 -13.62
C VAL A 147 -2.00 -5.16 -13.96
N ARG A 148 -2.50 -6.37 -14.22
CA ARG A 148 -1.67 -7.51 -14.64
C ARG A 148 -2.38 -8.30 -15.74
N HIS A 149 -1.59 -9.02 -16.52
CA HIS A 149 -2.06 -9.85 -17.62
C HIS A 149 -1.73 -11.31 -17.36
N VAL A 150 -2.70 -12.19 -17.61
CA VAL A 150 -2.57 -13.64 -17.46
C VAL A 150 -2.58 -14.29 -18.83
N LEU A 151 -1.50 -14.94 -19.19
CA LEU A 151 -1.39 -15.71 -20.43
C LEU A 151 -1.98 -17.09 -20.18
N LEU A 152 -3.11 -17.39 -20.80
CA LEU A 152 -3.76 -18.70 -20.78
C LEU A 152 -3.75 -19.31 -22.19
N ARG A 153 -4.03 -20.60 -22.29
CA ARG A 153 -4.09 -21.32 -23.59
C ARG A 153 -5.09 -20.70 -24.56
N GLN A 154 -6.20 -20.16 -24.05
CA GLN A 154 -7.26 -19.54 -24.86
C GLN A 154 -7.02 -18.06 -25.19
N GLY A 155 -5.99 -17.46 -24.64
CA GLY A 155 -5.68 -16.04 -24.82
C GLY A 155 -5.29 -15.36 -23.51
N VAL A 156 -5.33 -14.05 -23.50
CA VAL A 156 -4.91 -13.22 -22.36
C VAL A 156 -6.12 -12.77 -21.55
N LEU A 157 -6.04 -12.91 -20.22
CA LEU A 157 -6.96 -12.25 -19.29
C LEU A 157 -6.31 -11.00 -18.72
N GLY A 158 -7.08 -9.91 -18.63
CA GLY A 158 -6.71 -8.70 -17.89
C GLY A 158 -7.20 -8.79 -16.46
N ILE A 159 -6.33 -8.45 -15.52
CA ILE A 159 -6.66 -8.31 -14.10
C ILE A 159 -6.43 -6.86 -13.70
N LYS A 160 -7.40 -6.27 -13.02
CA LYS A 160 -7.27 -4.99 -12.35
C LYS A 160 -7.66 -5.17 -10.88
N VAL A 161 -6.79 -4.76 -9.98
CA VAL A 161 -7.04 -4.75 -8.54
C VAL A 161 -6.93 -3.32 -8.07
N LYS A 162 -7.94 -2.85 -7.35
CA LYS A 162 -7.93 -1.56 -6.66
C LYS A 162 -8.17 -1.81 -5.19
N ILE A 163 -7.38 -1.20 -4.34
CA ILE A 163 -7.49 -1.32 -2.89
C ILE A 163 -7.62 0.08 -2.32
N MET A 164 -8.67 0.31 -1.54
CA MET A 164 -8.83 1.55 -0.79
C MET A 164 -8.18 1.37 0.58
N LEU A 165 -7.14 2.16 0.82
CA LEU A 165 -6.41 2.14 2.08
C LEU A 165 -7.24 2.75 3.22
N PRO A 166 -7.09 2.29 4.46
CA PRO A 166 -7.68 2.92 5.62
C PRO A 166 -6.98 4.25 5.91
N TRP A 167 -7.69 5.17 6.56
CA TRP A 167 -7.06 6.36 7.11
C TRP A 167 -6.13 5.98 8.27
N ASP A 168 -4.92 6.49 8.25
CA ASP A 168 -3.90 6.24 9.27
C ASP A 168 -3.19 7.55 9.64
N PRO A 169 -3.44 8.11 10.85
CA PRO A 169 -2.77 9.32 11.30
C PRO A 169 -1.26 9.16 11.41
N SER A 170 -0.75 7.94 11.65
CA SER A 170 0.69 7.65 11.70
C SER A 170 1.34 7.63 10.31
N GLY A 171 0.58 7.34 9.25
CA GLY A 171 1.03 7.29 7.87
C GLY A 171 1.89 6.07 7.52
N LYS A 172 1.84 5.01 8.31
CA LYS A 172 2.57 3.76 8.05
C LYS A 172 1.82 2.80 7.11
N ILE A 173 0.49 2.76 7.22
CA ILE A 173 -0.37 1.82 6.50
C ILE A 173 -1.20 2.53 5.45
N GLY A 174 -1.57 3.77 5.70
CA GLY A 174 -2.44 4.56 4.84
C GLY A 174 -2.11 6.05 4.84
N PRO A 175 -2.91 6.85 4.13
CA PRO A 175 -2.72 8.29 4.06
C PRO A 175 -3.04 8.97 5.40
N LYS A 176 -2.25 9.99 5.73
CA LYS A 176 -2.44 10.83 6.94
C LYS A 176 -3.60 11.81 6.79
N LYS A 177 -3.85 12.27 5.56
CA LYS A 177 -4.89 13.24 5.26
C LYS A 177 -6.26 12.55 5.31
N PRO A 178 -7.22 12.99 6.14
CA PRO A 178 -8.55 12.42 6.14
C PRO A 178 -9.29 12.71 4.83
N LEU A 179 -10.35 11.96 4.55
CA LEU A 179 -11.24 12.25 3.43
C LEU A 179 -11.89 13.63 3.61
N PRO A 180 -12.14 14.38 2.51
CA PRO A 180 -12.69 15.74 2.60
C PRO A 180 -14.10 15.82 3.17
N ASP A 181 -14.84 14.72 3.16
CA ASP A 181 -16.18 14.57 3.71
C ASP A 181 -16.20 14.05 5.16
N HIS A 182 -15.02 13.82 5.74
CA HIS A 182 -14.92 13.36 7.13
C HIS A 182 -15.15 14.53 8.08
N VAL A 183 -16.21 14.43 8.89
CA VAL A 183 -16.52 15.38 9.94
C VAL A 183 -16.29 14.72 11.29
N SER A 184 -15.40 15.30 12.08
CA SER A 184 -15.24 14.93 13.48
C SER A 184 -15.97 15.94 14.38
N ILE A 185 -16.93 15.45 15.15
CA ILE A 185 -17.66 16.27 16.12
C ILE A 185 -16.78 16.31 17.38
N VAL A 186 -16.34 17.50 17.73
CA VAL A 186 -15.62 17.72 18.98
C VAL A 186 -16.66 18.06 20.04
N GLU A 187 -16.73 17.25 21.09
CA GLU A 187 -17.59 17.56 22.23
C GLU A 187 -17.16 18.88 22.87
N PRO A 188 -18.12 19.76 23.21
CA PRO A 188 -17.78 20.99 23.87
C PRO A 188 -17.12 20.68 25.22
N LYS A 189 -16.05 21.37 25.52
CA LYS A 189 -15.44 21.28 26.85
C LYS A 189 -16.43 21.83 27.89
N ASP A 190 -16.61 21.07 28.96
CA ASP A 190 -17.40 21.55 30.10
C ASP A 190 -16.79 22.87 30.58
N GLU A 191 -17.54 23.96 30.42
CA GLU A 191 -17.13 25.23 30.98
C GLU A 191 -17.24 25.13 32.49
N ILE A 192 -16.12 25.25 33.19
CA ILE A 192 -16.11 25.39 34.65
C ILE A 192 -16.71 26.76 34.93
N LEU A 193 -18.00 26.78 35.24
CA LEU A 193 -18.65 28.00 35.66
C LEU A 193 -17.94 28.51 36.91
N PRO A 194 -17.41 29.74 36.92
CA PRO A 194 -16.75 30.27 38.08
C PRO A 194 -17.75 30.33 39.26
N THR A 195 -17.39 29.66 40.33
CA THR A 195 -18.22 29.57 41.55
C THR A 195 -18.32 30.92 42.28
N THR A 196 -17.46 31.87 41.97
CA THR A 196 -17.42 33.22 42.49
C THR A 196 -17.64 34.24 41.39
N PRO A 197 -18.45 35.29 41.61
CA PRO A 197 -18.67 36.34 40.62
C PRO A 197 -17.37 37.07 40.31
N ILE A 198 -17.20 37.45 39.04
CA ILE A 198 -15.97 38.07 38.48
C ILE A 198 -15.61 39.37 39.27
N SER A 199 -16.60 40.04 39.88
CA SER A 199 -16.38 41.22 40.70
C SER A 199 -15.62 40.96 42.01
N GLU A 200 -15.58 39.72 42.50
CA GLU A 200 -14.85 39.33 43.72
C GLU A 200 -13.43 38.84 43.48
N GLN A 201 -13.04 38.65 42.22
CA GLN A 201 -11.68 38.29 41.86
C GLN A 201 -10.75 39.49 41.89
N LYS A 202 -10.44 39.98 43.06
CA LYS A 202 -9.42 40.99 43.26
C LYS A 202 -8.03 40.38 43.17
N GLY A 203 -7.33 40.58 42.03
CA GLY A 203 -5.87 40.67 42.01
C GLY A 203 -5.04 39.40 42.16
N GLY A 204 -5.49 38.27 41.66
CA GLY A 204 -4.63 37.09 41.47
C GLY A 204 -4.01 37.06 40.08
N LYS A 205 -2.69 37.14 39.94
CA LYS A 205 -1.99 36.83 38.70
C LYS A 205 -2.38 35.43 38.26
N PRO A 206 -2.68 35.17 36.96
CA PRO A 206 -2.91 33.82 36.49
C PRO A 206 -1.65 32.97 36.67
N GLU A 207 -1.76 31.91 37.45
CA GLU A 207 -0.73 30.90 37.58
C GLU A 207 -0.58 30.19 36.24
N PRO A 208 0.65 30.01 35.71
CA PRO A 208 0.85 29.31 34.44
C PRO A 208 0.36 27.87 34.60
N PRO A 209 -0.27 27.29 33.56
CA PRO A 209 -0.77 25.92 33.61
C PRO A 209 0.36 24.94 33.92
N ALA A 210 0.15 24.12 34.97
CA ALA A 210 1.09 23.09 35.38
C ALA A 210 1.38 22.15 34.24
N MET A 211 2.68 21.97 33.94
CA MET A 211 3.14 20.97 32.93
C MET A 211 2.70 19.57 33.38
N PRO A 212 2.20 18.73 32.46
CA PRO A 212 1.89 17.34 32.79
C PRO A 212 3.18 16.61 33.16
N GLN A 213 3.18 16.02 34.36
CA GLN A 213 4.29 15.18 34.83
C GLN A 213 4.40 13.91 33.97
N PRO A 214 5.61 13.44 33.67
CA PRO A 214 5.79 12.20 32.93
C PRO A 214 5.31 11.01 33.76
N VAL A 215 4.46 10.18 33.16
CA VAL A 215 3.95 8.94 33.74
C VAL A 215 5.13 7.98 33.90
N PRO A 216 5.36 7.37 35.08
CA PRO A 216 6.39 6.38 35.23
C PRO A 216 6.02 5.11 34.45
N THR A 217 6.88 4.70 33.53
CA THR A 217 6.84 3.41 32.86
C THR A 217 7.23 2.32 33.86
N ALA A 218 6.28 1.43 34.13
CA ALA A 218 6.55 0.13 34.75
C ALA A 218 6.77 -0.94 33.67
#